data_0b55fb09ef6ddb3de1015e0987ae0671
#
_entry.id   0b55fb09ef6ddb3de1015e0987ae0671
#
_cell.length_a   1.000
_cell.length_b   1.000
_cell.length_c   1.000
_cell.angle_alpha   90.00
_cell.angle_beta   90.00
_cell.angle_gamma   90.00
#
_symmetry.space_group_name_H-M   'P 1'
#
loop_
_entity.id
_entity.type
_entity.pdbx_description
1 polymer ?
#
loop_
_entity_poly.entity_id
_entity_poly.type
_entity_poly.pdbx_seq_one_letter_code
_entity_poly.pdbx_strand_id
1 'polypeptide(L)'
;MRRASALVMAVAVALILTIGLPVTASADPAPTHVTADDGAFIASEKWLDDRKVDLEVGSPAVGALVPVRLLLPHGWSAGAGRTWPVLYLLQGAHDDYTSWTRETALEAFTLDKDLIIAMPSAGPTGIPTRWFNGGTEAPDYETFQVSELMQLLQRGYRAGTGRSVAGVSTGGYGAITMAAQHPGMFNAAASYSGVLNTTAPGMPAVMNAIVAREHVQPAALWGDPVTNIGLWIANNPFALTPGLRWTSVFLSCGSGTGDDLDPLGTSLEGVLWPQTRDFAARLRLLGIPVQTDFYAGGVHNWDDWRREFTRSWPLLAASLGLPS
;
A
#
# COMPACT_ATOMS: atom_id res chain seq x y z
N MET A 1 -88.69 51.19 -0.05
CA MET A 1 -87.63 52.09 0.40
C MET A 1 -86.97 51.52 1.65
N ARG A 2 -85.88 50.87 1.55
CA ARG A 2 -85.05 50.52 2.72
C ARG A 2 -83.58 50.64 2.26
N ARG A 3 -82.80 51.46 2.89
CA ARG A 3 -81.41 51.74 2.68
C ARG A 3 -80.63 50.61 3.40
N ALA A 4 -79.75 49.92 2.70
CA ALA A 4 -78.80 49.01 3.30
C ALA A 4 -77.44 49.69 3.47
N SER A 5 -76.96 49.78 4.70
CA SER A 5 -75.66 50.32 5.06
C SER A 5 -74.62 49.23 4.90
N ALA A 6 -73.57 49.46 4.09
CA ALA A 6 -72.44 48.61 3.94
C ALA A 6 -71.40 48.96 5.01
N LEU A 7 -71.01 47.93 5.81
CA LEU A 7 -69.94 48.01 6.79
C LEU A 7 -68.62 47.66 6.09
N VAL A 8 -67.69 48.58 6.02
CA VAL A 8 -66.34 48.38 5.50
C VAL A 8 -65.45 47.93 6.65
N MET A 9 -64.98 46.64 6.59
CA MET A 9 -64.04 46.07 7.56
C MET A 9 -62.62 46.25 7.01
N ALA A 10 -61.82 47.10 7.64
CA ALA A 10 -60.43 47.30 7.33
C ALA A 10 -59.57 46.16 7.97
N VAL A 11 -58.97 45.36 7.16
CA VAL A 11 -57.99 44.32 7.62
C VAL A 11 -56.60 44.97 7.59
N ALA A 12 -55.99 45.15 8.75
CA ALA A 12 -54.63 45.60 8.87
C ALA A 12 -53.71 44.35 8.72
N VAL A 13 -52.93 44.26 7.63
CA VAL A 13 -51.89 43.25 7.44
C VAL A 13 -50.60 43.76 8.10
N ALA A 14 -50.22 43.15 9.21
CA ALA A 14 -48.93 43.42 9.84
C ALA A 14 -47.82 42.65 9.06
N LEU A 15 -46.96 43.39 8.38
CA LEU A 15 -45.77 42.86 7.70
C LEU A 15 -44.68 42.66 8.76
N ILE A 16 -44.43 41.42 9.15
CA ILE A 16 -43.27 41.06 9.99
C ILE A 16 -42.05 40.97 9.09
N LEU A 17 -41.18 41.96 9.12
CA LEU A 17 -39.85 41.91 8.51
C LEU A 17 -38.95 41.02 9.38
N THR A 18 -38.70 39.79 8.99
CA THR A 18 -37.64 38.96 9.56
C THR A 18 -36.32 39.42 8.96
N ILE A 19 -35.54 40.16 9.75
CA ILE A 19 -34.13 40.45 9.41
C ILE A 19 -33.34 39.15 9.60
N GLY A 20 -33.13 38.43 8.53
CA GLY A 20 -32.19 37.29 8.50
C GLY A 20 -30.77 37.84 8.64
N LEU A 21 -30.13 37.58 9.78
CA LEU A 21 -28.70 37.80 9.93
C LEU A 21 -27.99 36.87 8.94
N PRO A 22 -27.00 37.36 8.20
CA PRO A 22 -26.19 36.48 7.35
C PRO A 22 -25.44 35.47 8.26
N VAL A 23 -25.76 34.19 8.13
CA VAL A 23 -24.89 33.11 8.64
C VAL A 23 -23.61 33.20 7.83
N THR A 24 -22.56 33.77 8.41
CA THR A 24 -21.23 33.64 7.87
C THR A 24 -20.87 32.18 7.99
N ALA A 25 -20.96 31.43 6.88
CA ALA A 25 -20.33 30.16 6.76
C ALA A 25 -18.82 30.39 7.02
N SER A 26 -18.32 29.92 8.16
CA SER A 26 -16.89 29.79 8.37
C SER A 26 -16.40 28.90 7.24
N ALA A 27 -15.68 29.47 6.29
CA ALA A 27 -14.92 28.67 5.35
C ALA A 27 -13.97 27.83 6.21
N ASP A 28 -14.07 26.49 6.11
CA ASP A 28 -13.05 25.63 6.63
C ASP A 28 -11.70 26.15 6.14
N PRO A 29 -10.68 26.24 7.00
CA PRO A 29 -9.36 26.66 6.55
C PRO A 29 -8.97 25.75 5.39
N ALA A 30 -8.61 26.35 4.25
CA ALA A 30 -8.12 25.63 3.10
C ALA A 30 -7.04 24.66 3.61
N PRO A 31 -7.07 23.39 3.23
CA PRO A 31 -6.09 22.41 3.69
C PRO A 31 -4.71 23.01 3.45
N THR A 32 -3.92 23.15 4.49
CA THR A 32 -2.51 23.51 4.35
C THR A 32 -1.91 22.44 3.47
N HIS A 33 -1.55 22.76 2.23
CA HIS A 33 -0.98 21.83 1.26
C HIS A 33 0.30 21.26 1.85
N VAL A 34 0.18 20.07 2.44
CA VAL A 34 1.32 19.33 2.94
C VAL A 34 2.09 18.84 1.73
N THR A 35 3.38 19.19 1.67
CA THR A 35 4.27 18.75 0.59
C THR A 35 5.44 17.95 1.15
N ALA A 36 5.97 17.02 0.35
CA ALA A 36 7.27 16.39 0.59
C ALA A 36 8.43 17.34 0.18
N ASP A 37 9.65 16.97 0.51
CA ASP A 37 10.83 17.83 0.27
C ASP A 37 11.12 18.05 -1.22
N ASP A 38 10.74 17.11 -2.06
CA ASP A 38 10.89 17.16 -3.52
C ASP A 38 9.69 17.80 -4.23
N GLY A 39 8.67 18.22 -3.46
CA GLY A 39 7.46 18.85 -3.98
C GLY A 39 6.29 17.90 -4.23
N ALA A 40 6.38 16.63 -3.88
CA ALA A 40 5.20 15.75 -3.89
C ALA A 40 4.11 16.29 -2.96
N PHE A 41 2.84 16.15 -3.34
CA PHE A 41 1.71 16.74 -2.62
C PHE A 41 0.45 15.90 -2.74
N ILE A 42 -0.47 16.07 -1.80
CA ILE A 42 -1.81 15.46 -1.88
C ILE A 42 -2.68 16.34 -2.76
N ALA A 43 -3.00 15.83 -3.95
CA ALA A 43 -3.83 16.53 -4.94
C ALA A 43 -5.31 16.48 -4.58
N SER A 44 -5.78 15.36 -4.03
CA SER A 44 -7.14 15.20 -3.56
C SER A 44 -7.26 14.14 -2.47
N GLU A 45 -8.30 14.29 -1.64
CA GLU A 45 -8.73 13.33 -0.64
C GLU A 45 -10.19 12.98 -0.89
N LYS A 46 -10.48 11.68 -0.94
CA LYS A 46 -11.85 11.17 -1.02
C LYS A 46 -12.12 10.26 0.18
N TRP A 47 -12.79 10.79 1.16
CA TRP A 47 -13.25 10.02 2.32
C TRP A 47 -14.38 9.08 1.91
N LEU A 48 -14.21 7.80 2.17
CA LEU A 48 -15.18 6.74 1.87
C LEU A 48 -16.04 6.41 3.10
N ASP A 49 -15.47 6.61 4.28
CA ASP A 49 -16.12 6.54 5.59
C ASP A 49 -15.29 7.35 6.61
N ASP A 50 -15.51 7.17 7.92
CA ASP A 50 -14.82 7.89 9.00
C ASP A 50 -13.35 7.46 9.21
N ARG A 51 -12.91 6.37 8.58
CA ARG A 51 -11.55 5.81 8.71
C ARG A 51 -10.84 5.60 7.38
N LYS A 52 -11.58 5.45 6.30
CA LYS A 52 -11.05 5.08 5.00
C LYS A 52 -11.03 6.27 4.05
N VAL A 53 -9.85 6.63 3.58
CA VAL A 53 -9.67 7.73 2.63
C VAL A 53 -8.80 7.29 1.46
N ASP A 54 -9.23 7.65 0.24
CA ASP A 54 -8.43 7.52 -0.97
C ASP A 54 -7.77 8.87 -1.27
N LEU A 55 -6.47 8.83 -1.49
CA LEU A 55 -5.65 9.98 -1.86
C LEU A 55 -5.23 9.87 -3.32
N GLU A 56 -5.16 11.00 -3.99
CA GLU A 56 -4.40 11.19 -5.22
C GLU A 56 -3.15 11.99 -4.87
N VAL A 57 -1.98 11.42 -5.03
CA VAL A 57 -0.70 12.06 -4.72
C VAL A 57 -0.01 12.48 -6.00
N GLY A 58 0.24 13.78 -6.16
CA GLY A 58 1.12 14.28 -7.21
C GLY A 58 2.57 13.91 -6.87
N SER A 59 3.15 12.98 -7.63
CA SER A 59 4.48 12.42 -7.37
C SER A 59 5.47 12.87 -8.43
N PRO A 60 6.49 13.69 -8.10
CA PRO A 60 7.64 13.95 -8.96
C PRO A 60 8.41 12.69 -9.34
N ALA A 61 8.59 11.75 -8.40
CA ALA A 61 9.32 10.51 -8.66
C ALA A 61 8.64 9.62 -9.70
N VAL A 62 7.30 9.59 -9.72
CA VAL A 62 6.54 8.81 -10.72
C VAL A 62 6.21 9.63 -11.97
N GLY A 63 6.19 10.96 -11.84
CA GLY A 63 5.77 11.88 -12.91
C GLY A 63 4.26 11.86 -13.17
N ALA A 64 3.45 11.45 -12.19
CA ALA A 64 2.00 11.28 -12.34
C ALA A 64 1.26 11.45 -11.01
N LEU A 65 -0.07 11.46 -11.07
CA LEU A 65 -0.92 11.23 -9.89
C LEU A 65 -0.89 9.74 -9.54
N VAL A 66 -0.60 9.44 -8.27
CA VAL A 66 -0.51 8.07 -7.77
C VAL A 66 -1.56 7.86 -6.67
N PRO A 67 -2.47 6.91 -6.81
CA PRO A 67 -3.48 6.65 -5.81
C PRO A 67 -2.91 5.89 -4.61
N VAL A 68 -3.42 6.24 -3.43
CA VAL A 68 -3.11 5.60 -2.15
C VAL A 68 -4.39 5.46 -1.34
N ARG A 69 -4.67 4.29 -0.79
CA ARG A 69 -5.73 4.13 0.21
C ARG A 69 -5.12 4.11 1.61
N LEU A 70 -5.74 4.87 2.52
CA LEU A 70 -5.43 4.80 3.94
C LEU A 70 -6.60 4.19 4.71
N LEU A 71 -6.27 3.36 5.71
CA LEU A 71 -7.15 3.09 6.85
C LEU A 71 -6.55 3.75 8.08
N LEU A 72 -7.30 4.65 8.68
CA LEU A 72 -6.89 5.39 9.86
C LEU A 72 -7.40 4.68 11.12
N PRO A 73 -6.71 4.78 12.26
CA PRO A 73 -7.17 4.20 13.52
C PRO A 73 -8.45 4.89 14.00
N HIS A 74 -9.23 4.18 14.78
CA HIS A 74 -10.42 4.77 15.38
C HIS A 74 -10.03 5.99 16.26
N GLY A 75 -10.74 7.09 16.09
CA GLY A 75 -10.44 8.34 16.80
C GLY A 75 -9.22 9.10 16.28
N TRP A 76 -8.72 8.77 15.09
CA TRP A 76 -7.72 9.58 14.41
C TRP A 76 -8.23 11.01 14.17
N SER A 77 -7.33 11.98 14.34
CA SER A 77 -7.57 13.36 13.88
C SER A 77 -6.25 14.02 13.50
N ALA A 78 -6.30 14.93 12.53
CA ALA A 78 -5.12 15.68 12.09
C ALA A 78 -4.49 16.52 13.23
N GLY A 79 -5.32 16.97 14.19
CA GLY A 79 -4.89 17.74 15.36
C GLY A 79 -4.47 16.91 16.57
N ALA A 80 -4.40 15.58 16.47
CA ALA A 80 -4.04 14.73 17.59
C ALA A 80 -2.64 15.07 18.14
N GLY A 81 -2.49 15.06 19.46
CA GLY A 81 -1.20 15.30 20.15
C GLY A 81 -0.23 14.11 20.08
N ARG A 82 -0.56 13.05 19.35
CA ARG A 82 0.26 11.82 19.20
C ARG A 82 0.42 11.44 17.74
N THR A 83 1.27 10.45 17.49
CA THR A 83 1.47 9.82 16.19
C THR A 83 1.15 8.34 16.25
N TRP A 84 0.94 7.71 15.09
CA TRP A 84 0.63 6.30 14.96
C TRP A 84 1.69 5.57 14.12
N PRO A 85 2.00 4.31 14.45
CA PRO A 85 2.83 3.48 13.59
C PRO A 85 2.11 3.21 12.27
N VAL A 86 2.87 2.86 11.23
CA VAL A 86 2.34 2.64 9.88
C VAL A 86 2.66 1.24 9.39
N LEU A 87 1.63 0.53 8.92
CA LEU A 87 1.78 -0.69 8.14
C LEU A 87 1.53 -0.40 6.67
N TYR A 88 2.53 -0.60 5.83
CA TYR A 88 2.38 -0.58 4.38
C TYR A 88 1.89 -1.94 3.91
N LEU A 89 0.83 -1.97 3.09
CA LEU A 89 0.31 -3.18 2.46
C LEU A 89 0.37 -3.04 0.95
N LEU A 90 1.23 -3.83 0.32
CA LEU A 90 1.53 -3.73 -1.11
C LEU A 90 0.71 -4.73 -1.92
N GLN A 91 0.13 -4.24 -3.02
CA GLN A 91 -0.63 -5.03 -3.98
C GLN A 91 0.25 -6.00 -4.77
N GLY A 92 -0.35 -7.05 -5.31
CA GLY A 92 0.27 -7.89 -6.34
C GLY A 92 0.12 -7.31 -7.76
N ALA A 93 0.69 -8.02 -8.74
CA ALA A 93 0.52 -7.69 -10.15
C ALA A 93 -0.94 -7.84 -10.60
N HIS A 94 -1.33 -7.05 -11.58
CA HIS A 94 -2.66 -7.06 -12.20
C HIS A 94 -3.79 -6.69 -11.24
N ASP A 95 -3.44 -5.95 -10.19
CA ASP A 95 -4.34 -5.48 -9.14
C ASP A 95 -4.06 -4.00 -8.84
N ASP A 96 -4.75 -3.43 -7.86
CA ASP A 96 -4.62 -2.02 -7.52
C ASP A 96 -4.53 -1.77 -6.00
N TYR A 97 -4.35 -0.52 -5.63
CA TYR A 97 -4.22 -0.04 -4.26
C TYR A 97 -5.44 -0.35 -3.35
N THR A 98 -6.58 -0.77 -3.93
CA THR A 98 -7.79 -1.12 -3.17
C THR A 98 -7.85 -2.60 -2.80
N SER A 99 -6.98 -3.43 -3.37
CA SER A 99 -7.01 -4.89 -3.31
C SER A 99 -7.15 -5.43 -1.88
N TRP A 100 -6.36 -4.95 -0.96
CA TRP A 100 -6.39 -5.41 0.43
C TRP A 100 -7.74 -5.19 1.12
N THR A 101 -8.41 -4.07 0.87
CA THR A 101 -9.75 -3.82 1.43
C THR A 101 -10.85 -4.52 0.65
N ARG A 102 -10.66 -4.75 -0.64
CA ARG A 102 -11.63 -5.44 -1.50
C ARG A 102 -11.65 -6.95 -1.25
N GLU A 103 -10.46 -7.54 -1.10
CA GLU A 103 -10.29 -8.99 -1.05
C GLU A 103 -10.23 -9.56 0.37
N THR A 104 -10.12 -8.70 1.39
CA THR A 104 -9.96 -9.15 2.78
C THR A 104 -10.95 -8.45 3.70
N ALA A 105 -11.07 -8.95 4.94
CA ALA A 105 -11.78 -8.27 6.02
C ALA A 105 -10.88 -7.28 6.77
N LEU A 106 -9.95 -6.61 6.09
CA LEU A 106 -8.93 -5.75 6.68
C LEU A 106 -9.52 -4.64 7.56
N GLU A 107 -10.62 -4.01 7.12
CA GLU A 107 -11.30 -2.95 7.86
C GLU A 107 -11.81 -3.45 9.22
N ALA A 108 -12.48 -4.61 9.22
CA ALA A 108 -12.98 -5.23 10.46
C ALA A 108 -11.81 -5.75 11.33
N PHE A 109 -10.79 -6.33 10.71
CA PHE A 109 -9.61 -6.83 11.42
C PHE A 109 -8.85 -5.72 12.15
N THR A 110 -8.86 -4.51 11.61
CA THR A 110 -8.10 -3.38 12.16
C THR A 110 -8.94 -2.39 12.96
N LEU A 111 -10.20 -2.69 13.22
CA LEU A 111 -11.12 -1.77 13.89
C LEU A 111 -10.65 -1.36 15.30
N ASP A 112 -10.04 -2.28 16.03
CA ASP A 112 -9.53 -2.10 17.39
C ASP A 112 -8.01 -1.84 17.45
N LYS A 113 -7.37 -1.65 16.29
CA LYS A 113 -5.92 -1.55 16.20
C LYS A 113 -5.47 -0.11 15.98
N ASP A 114 -4.50 0.31 16.77
CA ASP A 114 -4.06 1.70 16.86
C ASP A 114 -2.89 1.99 15.90
N LEU A 115 -3.15 1.88 14.59
CA LEU A 115 -2.16 2.09 13.52
C LEU A 115 -2.80 2.73 12.29
N ILE A 116 -1.97 3.34 11.47
CA ILE A 116 -2.30 3.72 10.09
C ILE A 116 -1.92 2.56 9.16
N ILE A 117 -2.83 2.20 8.25
CA ILE A 117 -2.49 1.32 7.14
C ILE A 117 -2.41 2.15 5.87
N ALA A 118 -1.32 2.04 5.15
CA ALA A 118 -1.10 2.69 3.87
C ALA A 118 -1.03 1.62 2.76
N MET A 119 -1.87 1.77 1.75
CA MET A 119 -1.94 0.90 0.57
C MET A 119 -1.63 1.73 -0.67
N PRO A 120 -0.33 1.98 -0.95
CA PRO A 120 0.08 2.75 -2.12
C PRO A 120 0.01 1.90 -3.39
N SER A 121 -0.33 2.54 -4.51
CA SER A 121 -0.15 1.94 -5.82
C SER A 121 1.33 1.81 -6.18
N ALA A 122 1.68 0.76 -6.91
CA ALA A 122 2.94 0.61 -7.62
C ALA A 122 2.69 0.39 -9.12
N GLY A 123 1.62 1.01 -9.63
CA GLY A 123 1.11 0.78 -10.96
C GLY A 123 0.50 -0.62 -11.13
N PRO A 124 0.04 -0.99 -12.32
CA PRO A 124 -0.67 -2.25 -12.54
C PRO A 124 0.23 -3.48 -12.40
N THR A 125 1.54 -3.34 -12.50
CA THR A 125 2.49 -4.44 -12.27
C THR A 125 2.71 -4.76 -10.79
N GLY A 126 2.31 -3.87 -9.88
CA GLY A 126 2.54 -4.01 -8.45
C GLY A 126 4.01 -4.11 -8.05
N ILE A 127 4.95 -3.66 -8.90
CA ILE A 127 6.40 -3.73 -8.67
C ILE A 127 6.91 -2.37 -8.20
N PRO A 128 7.09 -2.14 -6.88
CA PRO A 128 7.52 -0.86 -6.34
C PRO A 128 9.04 -0.71 -6.45
N THR A 129 9.51 -0.32 -7.61
CA THR A 129 10.92 -0.14 -7.93
C THR A 129 11.12 1.09 -8.80
N ARG A 130 12.36 1.54 -8.92
CA ARG A 130 12.75 2.45 -9.98
C ARG A 130 12.88 1.69 -11.30
N TRP A 131 12.16 2.13 -12.31
CA TRP A 131 12.19 1.52 -13.64
C TRP A 131 13.39 2.03 -14.43
N PHE A 132 13.95 1.19 -15.28
CA PHE A 132 15.08 1.56 -16.16
C PHE A 132 14.62 2.38 -17.37
N ASN A 133 13.53 1.97 -18.01
CA ASN A 133 12.91 2.60 -19.19
C ASN A 133 13.92 3.07 -20.26
N GLY A 134 14.92 2.23 -20.56
CA GLY A 134 15.95 2.56 -21.52
C GLY A 134 16.98 3.60 -21.05
N GLY A 135 17.02 3.92 -19.76
CA GLY A 135 17.90 4.93 -19.17
C GLY A 135 17.35 6.35 -19.23
N THR A 136 16.08 6.52 -19.64
CA THR A 136 15.36 7.81 -19.58
C THR A 136 14.67 7.98 -18.22
N GLU A 137 14.07 9.16 -17.98
CA GLU A 137 13.20 9.34 -16.83
C GLU A 137 12.11 8.28 -16.83
N ALA A 138 11.96 7.61 -15.72
CA ALA A 138 11.08 6.47 -15.57
C ALA A 138 10.34 6.57 -14.25
N PRO A 139 9.16 5.93 -14.12
CA PRO A 139 8.47 5.92 -12.83
C PRO A 139 9.36 5.27 -11.76
N ASP A 140 9.52 5.98 -10.65
CA ASP A 140 10.25 5.52 -9.46
C ASP A 140 9.25 5.33 -8.30
N TYR A 141 8.57 4.19 -8.31
CA TYR A 141 7.62 3.84 -7.26
C TYR A 141 8.30 3.56 -5.91
N GLU A 142 9.58 3.22 -5.90
CA GLU A 142 10.34 3.06 -4.66
C GLU A 142 10.50 4.42 -3.96
N THR A 143 11.06 5.43 -4.64
CA THR A 143 11.18 6.79 -4.10
C THR A 143 9.82 7.35 -3.69
N PHE A 144 8.77 7.12 -4.49
CA PHE A 144 7.41 7.50 -4.12
C PHE A 144 7.01 6.94 -2.75
N GLN A 145 7.19 5.65 -2.52
CA GLN A 145 6.69 4.99 -1.29
C GLN A 145 7.58 5.27 -0.08
N VAL A 146 8.90 5.26 -0.23
CA VAL A 146 9.84 5.37 0.90
C VAL A 146 10.24 6.81 1.24
N SER A 147 9.99 7.77 0.36
CA SER A 147 10.33 9.19 0.56
C SER A 147 9.09 10.08 0.51
N GLU A 148 8.47 10.21 -0.65
CA GLU A 148 7.38 11.16 -0.86
C GLU A 148 6.17 10.84 0.03
N LEU A 149 5.58 9.64 -0.12
CA LEU A 149 4.42 9.24 0.66
C LEU A 149 4.71 9.21 2.16
N MET A 150 5.89 8.73 2.55
CA MET A 150 6.27 8.69 3.96
C MET A 150 6.25 10.09 4.59
N GLN A 151 6.82 11.10 3.90
CA GLN A 151 6.83 12.48 4.39
C GLN A 151 5.41 13.08 4.43
N LEU A 152 4.60 12.81 3.41
CA LEU A 152 3.21 13.26 3.38
C LEU A 152 2.39 12.69 4.53
N LEU A 153 2.56 11.38 4.83
CA LEU A 153 1.88 10.74 5.96
C LEU A 153 2.36 11.30 7.31
N GLN A 154 3.65 11.59 7.46
CA GLN A 154 4.18 12.19 8.69
C GLN A 154 3.66 13.62 8.89
N ARG A 155 3.62 14.42 7.85
CA ARG A 155 3.25 15.83 7.91
C ARG A 155 1.73 16.03 7.95
N GLY A 156 0.95 15.20 7.22
CA GLY A 156 -0.49 15.35 7.06
C GLY A 156 -1.34 14.40 7.90
N TYR A 157 -0.84 13.19 8.16
CA TYR A 157 -1.65 12.12 8.78
C TYR A 157 -1.15 11.66 10.14
N ARG A 158 -0.22 12.38 10.77
CA ARG A 158 0.32 12.03 12.09
C ARG A 158 1.00 10.66 12.12
N ALA A 159 1.56 10.21 10.99
CA ALA A 159 2.37 9.00 10.96
C ALA A 159 3.64 9.18 11.82
N GLY A 160 3.94 8.16 12.61
CA GLY A 160 5.14 8.08 13.42
C GLY A 160 6.32 7.47 12.67
N THR A 161 7.37 7.14 13.42
CA THR A 161 8.60 6.54 12.88
C THR A 161 8.58 5.01 12.87
N GLY A 162 7.69 4.38 13.65
CA GLY A 162 7.50 2.92 13.63
C GLY A 162 6.82 2.49 12.33
N ARG A 163 7.49 1.65 11.52
CA ARG A 163 6.97 1.21 10.22
C ARG A 163 7.24 -0.26 10.00
N SER A 164 6.28 -0.91 9.34
CA SER A 164 6.42 -2.27 8.82
C SER A 164 5.78 -2.35 7.44
N VAL A 165 6.17 -3.33 6.66
CA VAL A 165 5.68 -3.52 5.30
C VAL A 165 5.32 -4.97 5.05
N ALA A 166 4.21 -5.21 4.37
CA ALA A 166 3.81 -6.54 3.93
C ALA A 166 3.26 -6.47 2.51
N GLY A 167 3.30 -7.58 1.79
CA GLY A 167 2.76 -7.60 0.45
C GLY A 167 2.59 -9.00 -0.11
N VAL A 168 1.79 -9.10 -1.16
CA VAL A 168 1.47 -10.33 -1.89
C VAL A 168 2.17 -10.34 -3.24
N SER A 169 2.68 -11.48 -3.69
CA SER A 169 3.24 -11.64 -5.04
C SER A 169 4.34 -10.59 -5.36
N THR A 170 4.15 -9.75 -6.37
CA THR A 170 5.06 -8.62 -6.66
C THR A 170 5.11 -7.59 -5.53
N GLY A 171 4.04 -7.39 -4.77
CA GLY A 171 4.07 -6.60 -3.53
C GLY A 171 4.89 -7.27 -2.43
N GLY A 172 4.90 -8.61 -2.37
CA GLY A 172 5.78 -9.38 -1.50
C GLY A 172 7.27 -9.23 -1.87
N TYR A 173 7.56 -9.16 -3.17
CA TYR A 173 8.86 -8.71 -3.69
C TYR A 173 9.18 -7.31 -3.13
N GLY A 174 8.25 -6.36 -3.31
CA GLY A 174 8.42 -4.97 -2.88
C GLY A 174 8.67 -4.83 -1.39
N ALA A 175 7.92 -5.55 -0.56
CA ALA A 175 8.08 -5.51 0.89
C ALA A 175 9.51 -5.90 1.32
N ILE A 176 10.07 -6.93 0.71
CA ILE A 176 11.42 -7.40 1.03
C ILE A 176 12.50 -6.48 0.44
N THR A 177 12.35 -6.04 -0.83
CA THR A 177 13.35 -5.15 -1.46
C THR A 177 13.43 -3.80 -0.76
N MET A 178 12.30 -3.16 -0.49
CA MET A 178 12.27 -1.88 0.21
C MET A 178 12.93 -1.97 1.59
N ALA A 179 12.64 -3.01 2.36
CA ALA A 179 13.27 -3.20 3.67
C ALA A 179 14.78 -3.46 3.56
N ALA A 180 15.23 -4.17 2.51
CA ALA A 180 16.63 -4.49 2.30
C ALA A 180 17.45 -3.31 1.73
N GLN A 181 16.85 -2.51 0.85
CA GLN A 181 17.48 -1.32 0.26
C GLN A 181 17.53 -0.13 1.22
N HIS A 182 16.60 -0.10 2.22
CA HIS A 182 16.54 0.96 3.25
C HIS A 182 16.69 0.38 4.67
N PRO A 183 17.89 -0.12 5.06
CA PRO A 183 18.10 -0.76 6.34
C PRO A 183 17.69 0.11 7.53
N GLY A 184 16.86 -0.44 8.42
CA GLY A 184 16.36 0.27 9.61
C GLY A 184 15.11 1.14 9.36
N MET A 185 14.64 1.27 8.13
CA MET A 185 13.41 2.00 7.82
C MET A 185 12.16 1.23 8.24
N PHE A 186 12.18 -0.10 8.07
CA PHE A 186 11.07 -1.00 8.42
C PHE A 186 11.48 -1.96 9.54
N ASN A 187 10.73 -1.97 10.62
CA ASN A 187 10.96 -2.86 11.77
C ASN A 187 10.65 -4.32 11.41
N ALA A 188 9.67 -4.54 10.54
CA ALA A 188 9.36 -5.86 9.99
C ALA A 188 8.97 -5.78 8.50
N ALA A 189 9.22 -6.89 7.79
CA ALA A 189 8.79 -7.11 6.43
C ALA A 189 8.15 -8.50 6.28
N ALA A 190 6.96 -8.57 5.67
CA ALA A 190 6.29 -9.85 5.40
C ALA A 190 6.04 -10.02 3.90
N SER A 191 6.32 -11.21 3.39
CA SER A 191 6.13 -11.57 1.98
C SER A 191 5.26 -12.81 1.88
N TYR A 192 4.13 -12.69 1.19
CA TYR A 192 3.21 -13.78 0.93
C TYR A 192 3.31 -14.15 -0.55
N SER A 193 3.86 -15.34 -0.82
CA SER A 193 4.13 -15.83 -2.18
C SER A 193 4.88 -14.83 -3.04
N GLY A 194 5.89 -14.15 -2.47
CA GLY A 194 6.64 -13.09 -3.15
C GLY A 194 7.70 -13.62 -4.12
N VAL A 195 8.08 -12.78 -5.09
CA VAL A 195 9.20 -13.04 -5.99
C VAL A 195 10.50 -12.68 -5.29
N LEU A 196 11.19 -13.67 -4.69
CA LEU A 196 12.33 -13.43 -3.80
C LEU A 196 13.70 -13.67 -4.45
N ASN A 197 13.74 -14.14 -5.71
CA ASN A 197 14.97 -14.24 -6.49
C ASN A 197 14.69 -13.94 -7.98
N THR A 198 14.78 -12.68 -8.35
CA THR A 198 14.48 -12.20 -9.71
C THR A 198 15.44 -12.72 -10.79
N THR A 199 16.63 -13.21 -10.40
CA THR A 199 17.64 -13.75 -11.31
C THR A 199 17.70 -15.28 -11.32
N ALA A 200 16.83 -15.97 -10.57
CA ALA A 200 16.73 -17.42 -10.64
C ALA A 200 16.32 -17.90 -12.05
N PRO A 201 16.71 -19.11 -12.45
CA PRO A 201 16.35 -19.66 -13.75
C PRO A 201 14.85 -19.55 -14.02
N GLY A 202 14.48 -18.96 -15.17
CA GLY A 202 13.09 -18.72 -15.57
C GLY A 202 12.46 -17.45 -15.01
N MET A 203 12.95 -16.88 -13.90
CA MET A 203 12.32 -15.70 -13.27
C MET A 203 12.38 -14.43 -14.11
N PRO A 204 13.44 -14.13 -14.86
CA PRO A 204 13.39 -12.99 -15.78
C PRO A 204 12.25 -13.10 -16.80
N ALA A 205 11.93 -14.29 -17.28
CA ALA A 205 10.79 -14.50 -18.18
C ALA A 205 9.45 -14.27 -17.47
N VAL A 206 9.32 -14.71 -16.21
CA VAL A 206 8.11 -14.46 -15.40
C VAL A 206 7.91 -12.95 -15.17
N MET A 207 8.95 -12.23 -14.74
CA MET A 207 8.89 -10.77 -14.54
C MET A 207 8.54 -10.04 -15.82
N ASN A 208 9.17 -10.41 -16.94
CA ASN A 208 8.86 -9.85 -18.25
C ASN A 208 7.42 -10.13 -18.70
N ALA A 209 6.87 -11.32 -18.39
CA ALA A 209 5.48 -11.65 -18.69
C ALA A 209 4.49 -10.82 -17.87
N ILE A 210 4.79 -10.57 -16.59
CA ILE A 210 4.00 -9.66 -15.72
C ILE A 210 3.93 -8.27 -16.35
N VAL A 211 5.07 -7.73 -16.76
CA VAL A 211 5.15 -6.39 -17.38
C VAL A 211 4.43 -6.34 -18.73
N ALA A 212 4.64 -7.36 -19.58
CA ALA A 212 4.02 -7.44 -20.90
C ALA A 212 2.48 -7.53 -20.83
N ARG A 213 1.94 -8.19 -19.81
CA ARG A 213 0.48 -8.29 -19.60
C ARG A 213 -0.16 -6.92 -19.37
N GLU A 214 0.57 -5.97 -18.81
CA GLU A 214 0.13 -4.59 -18.65
C GLU A 214 0.39 -3.70 -19.88
N HIS A 215 0.68 -4.32 -21.03
CA HIS A 215 0.97 -3.63 -22.28
C HIS A 215 2.20 -2.71 -22.23
N VAL A 216 3.11 -2.96 -21.27
CA VAL A 216 4.38 -2.25 -21.13
C VAL A 216 5.49 -3.11 -21.73
N GLN A 217 6.49 -2.43 -22.32
CA GLN A 217 7.68 -3.13 -22.83
C GLN A 217 8.44 -3.80 -21.68
N PRO A 218 8.70 -5.11 -21.71
CA PRO A 218 9.37 -5.81 -20.61
C PRO A 218 10.72 -5.20 -20.22
N ALA A 219 11.51 -4.77 -21.21
CA ALA A 219 12.79 -4.12 -20.97
C ALA A 219 12.69 -2.75 -20.26
N ALA A 220 11.50 -2.18 -20.15
CA ALA A 220 11.31 -0.95 -19.37
C ALA A 220 11.53 -1.16 -17.88
N LEU A 221 11.31 -2.36 -17.35
CA LEU A 221 11.49 -2.63 -15.91
C LEU A 221 12.96 -2.47 -15.49
N TRP A 222 13.85 -3.38 -15.90
CA TRP A 222 15.29 -3.36 -15.55
C TRP A 222 16.19 -3.63 -16.75
N GLY A 223 15.69 -3.39 -17.95
CA GLY A 223 16.41 -3.70 -19.18
C GLY A 223 16.42 -5.18 -19.52
N ASP A 224 17.22 -5.54 -20.51
CA ASP A 224 17.44 -6.93 -20.90
C ASP A 224 18.19 -7.69 -19.80
N PRO A 225 17.76 -8.88 -19.38
CA PRO A 225 18.33 -9.60 -18.23
C PRO A 225 19.77 -10.09 -18.44
N VAL A 226 20.27 -10.08 -19.66
CA VAL A 226 21.67 -10.46 -19.96
C VAL A 226 22.55 -9.22 -20.00
N THR A 227 22.19 -8.23 -20.81
CA THR A 227 23.01 -7.02 -21.01
C THR A 227 22.91 -6.04 -19.83
N ASN A 228 21.78 -6.03 -19.12
CA ASN A 228 21.52 -5.20 -17.94
C ASN A 228 21.52 -6.01 -16.63
N ILE A 229 22.22 -7.12 -16.59
CA ILE A 229 22.24 -8.03 -15.40
C ILE A 229 22.54 -7.31 -14.09
N GLY A 230 23.32 -6.21 -14.12
CA GLY A 230 23.61 -5.39 -12.95
C GLY A 230 22.34 -4.76 -12.34
N LEU A 231 21.38 -4.31 -13.15
CA LEU A 231 20.11 -3.78 -12.69
C LEU A 231 19.23 -4.88 -12.08
N TRP A 232 19.22 -6.06 -12.69
CA TRP A 232 18.51 -7.23 -12.17
C TRP A 232 19.04 -7.67 -10.81
N ILE A 233 20.38 -7.67 -10.63
CA ILE A 233 21.01 -8.00 -9.33
C ILE A 233 20.73 -6.92 -8.29
N ALA A 234 20.79 -5.62 -8.66
CA ALA A 234 20.51 -4.50 -7.76
C ALA A 234 19.07 -4.50 -7.23
N ASN A 235 18.14 -5.13 -7.98
CA ASN A 235 16.73 -5.26 -7.63
C ASN A 235 16.36 -6.71 -7.24
N ASN A 236 17.35 -7.55 -6.88
CA ASN A 236 17.09 -8.93 -6.50
C ASN A 236 17.08 -9.11 -4.99
N PRO A 237 15.92 -9.42 -4.35
CA PRO A 237 15.83 -9.66 -2.91
C PRO A 237 16.90 -10.61 -2.40
N PHE A 238 17.18 -11.70 -3.16
CA PHE A 238 18.17 -12.69 -2.79
C PHE A 238 19.60 -12.12 -2.68
N ALA A 239 19.95 -11.18 -3.54
CA ALA A 239 21.22 -10.46 -3.47
C ALA A 239 21.26 -9.43 -2.34
N LEU A 240 20.10 -8.83 -2.03
CA LEU A 240 19.94 -7.76 -1.05
C LEU A 240 19.78 -8.25 0.40
N THR A 241 19.75 -9.57 0.66
CA THR A 241 19.54 -10.14 2.00
C THR A 241 20.38 -9.51 3.13
N PRO A 242 21.66 -9.10 2.95
CA PRO A 242 22.43 -8.48 4.04
C PRO A 242 21.83 -7.18 4.59
N GLY A 243 21.01 -6.48 3.80
CA GLY A 243 20.31 -5.26 4.22
C GLY A 243 19.19 -5.51 5.23
N LEU A 244 18.70 -6.74 5.36
CA LEU A 244 17.59 -7.11 6.25
C LEU A 244 18.02 -7.36 7.71
N ARG A 245 19.28 -7.16 8.09
CA ARG A 245 19.78 -7.46 9.44
C ARG A 245 19.06 -6.74 10.58
N TRP A 246 18.37 -5.66 10.27
CA TRP A 246 17.63 -4.85 11.26
C TRP A 246 16.11 -4.98 11.10
N THR A 247 15.65 -5.92 10.30
CA THR A 247 14.23 -6.12 9.96
C THR A 247 13.81 -7.53 10.35
N SER A 248 12.74 -7.66 11.13
CA SER A 248 12.11 -8.96 11.39
C SER A 248 11.39 -9.44 10.13
N VAL A 249 11.65 -10.65 9.69
CA VAL A 249 11.13 -11.14 8.40
C VAL A 249 10.12 -12.26 8.61
N PHE A 250 8.99 -12.19 7.90
CA PHE A 250 8.01 -13.29 7.76
C PHE A 250 7.89 -13.66 6.29
N LEU A 251 7.95 -14.97 5.99
CA LEU A 251 7.82 -15.49 4.63
C LEU A 251 6.80 -16.62 4.61
N SER A 252 5.87 -16.57 3.68
CA SER A 252 4.98 -17.69 3.40
C SER A 252 4.89 -17.98 1.92
N CYS A 253 4.64 -19.25 1.60
CA CYS A 253 4.38 -19.73 0.25
C CYS A 253 3.75 -21.13 0.32
N GLY A 254 2.79 -21.41 -0.55
CA GLY A 254 2.28 -22.74 -0.80
C GLY A 254 3.19 -23.55 -1.72
N SER A 255 3.12 -24.88 -1.64
CA SER A 255 3.94 -25.76 -2.50
C SER A 255 3.43 -25.84 -3.94
N GLY A 256 2.25 -25.33 -4.24
CA GLY A 256 1.63 -25.45 -5.55
C GLY A 256 1.32 -26.90 -5.93
N THR A 257 1.06 -27.78 -4.95
CA THR A 257 0.69 -29.17 -5.18
C THR A 257 -0.70 -29.42 -4.65
N GLY A 258 -1.64 -29.87 -5.49
CA GLY A 258 -3.02 -30.10 -5.11
C GLY A 258 -3.95 -30.23 -6.31
N ASP A 259 -5.20 -30.64 -6.06
CA ASP A 259 -6.27 -30.75 -7.06
C ASP A 259 -6.96 -29.40 -7.26
N ASP A 260 -6.23 -28.37 -7.68
CA ASP A 260 -6.77 -27.03 -7.72
C ASP A 260 -7.53 -26.71 -8.99
N LEU A 261 -8.61 -25.98 -8.83
CA LEU A 261 -9.40 -25.43 -9.91
C LEU A 261 -8.72 -24.22 -10.59
N ASP A 262 -7.57 -23.78 -10.07
CA ASP A 262 -6.72 -22.73 -10.63
C ASP A 262 -5.32 -23.27 -10.99
N PRO A 263 -5.14 -23.86 -12.19
CA PRO A 263 -3.84 -24.39 -12.59
C PRO A 263 -2.74 -23.33 -12.73
N LEU A 264 -3.09 -22.08 -13.04
CA LEU A 264 -2.12 -20.99 -13.15
C LEU A 264 -1.60 -20.58 -11.76
N GLY A 265 -2.51 -20.37 -10.81
CA GLY A 265 -2.14 -20.04 -9.43
C GLY A 265 -1.33 -21.15 -8.77
N THR A 266 -1.73 -22.40 -8.95
CA THR A 266 -0.97 -23.58 -8.50
C THR A 266 0.43 -23.62 -9.09
N SER A 267 0.57 -23.36 -10.40
CA SER A 267 1.86 -23.34 -11.08
C SER A 267 2.77 -22.22 -10.59
N LEU A 268 2.19 -21.02 -10.32
CA LEU A 268 2.96 -19.88 -9.76
C LEU A 268 3.49 -20.20 -8.36
N GLU A 269 2.68 -20.78 -7.47
CA GLU A 269 3.16 -21.23 -6.16
C GLU A 269 4.31 -22.25 -6.30
N GLY A 270 4.17 -23.23 -7.19
CA GLY A 270 5.21 -24.21 -7.46
C GLY A 270 6.54 -23.60 -7.93
N VAL A 271 6.49 -22.49 -8.68
CA VAL A 271 7.70 -21.74 -9.11
C VAL A 271 8.29 -20.91 -7.96
N LEU A 272 7.45 -20.31 -7.12
CA LEU A 272 7.87 -19.42 -6.03
C LEU A 272 8.34 -20.19 -4.79
N TRP A 273 7.82 -21.39 -4.57
CA TRP A 273 8.11 -22.25 -3.43
C TRP A 273 9.61 -22.51 -3.17
N PRO A 274 10.39 -23.03 -4.15
CA PRO A 274 11.81 -23.28 -3.93
C PRO A 274 12.57 -21.98 -3.64
N GLN A 275 12.23 -20.88 -4.33
CA GLN A 275 12.89 -19.60 -4.14
C GLN A 275 12.66 -19.03 -2.74
N THR A 276 11.42 -19.12 -2.22
CA THR A 276 11.09 -18.63 -0.87
C THR A 276 11.82 -19.44 0.20
N ARG A 277 11.95 -20.76 0.01
CA ARG A 277 12.71 -21.62 0.91
C ARG A 277 14.21 -21.33 0.87
N ASP A 278 14.78 -21.14 -0.32
CA ASP A 278 16.18 -20.78 -0.48
C ASP A 278 16.49 -19.42 0.12
N PHE A 279 15.57 -18.46 -0.04
CA PHE A 279 15.68 -17.15 0.59
C PHE A 279 15.66 -17.26 2.12
N ALA A 280 14.74 -18.04 2.70
CA ALA A 280 14.70 -18.29 4.14
C ALA A 280 15.98 -18.97 4.64
N ALA A 281 16.52 -19.95 3.89
CA ALA A 281 17.78 -20.61 4.21
C ALA A 281 18.95 -19.61 4.20
N ARG A 282 19.00 -18.71 3.21
CA ARG A 282 20.01 -17.65 3.14
C ARG A 282 19.94 -16.69 4.31
N LEU A 283 18.73 -16.24 4.72
CA LEU A 283 18.57 -15.39 5.91
C LEU A 283 19.11 -16.08 7.15
N ARG A 284 18.77 -17.36 7.37
CA ARG A 284 19.26 -18.15 8.51
C ARG A 284 20.79 -18.28 8.50
N LEU A 285 21.38 -18.54 7.32
CA LEU A 285 22.83 -18.60 7.15
C LEU A 285 23.54 -17.30 7.52
N LEU A 286 22.89 -16.16 7.26
CA LEU A 286 23.40 -14.84 7.61
C LEU A 286 23.09 -14.42 9.06
N GLY A 287 22.45 -15.28 9.85
CA GLY A 287 22.01 -14.97 11.23
C GLY A 287 20.88 -13.95 11.31
N ILE A 288 20.13 -13.77 10.23
CA ILE A 288 18.98 -12.83 10.17
C ILE A 288 17.72 -13.59 10.60
N PRO A 289 17.01 -13.15 11.65
CA PRO A 289 15.80 -13.81 12.12
C PRO A 289 14.71 -13.85 11.06
N VAL A 290 14.15 -15.03 10.82
CA VAL A 290 13.04 -15.21 9.87
C VAL A 290 12.02 -16.21 10.43
N GLN A 291 10.76 -15.80 10.44
CA GLN A 291 9.62 -16.67 10.64
C GLN A 291 9.09 -17.14 9.29
N THR A 292 8.71 -18.39 9.21
CA THR A 292 8.24 -18.97 7.94
C THR A 292 6.98 -19.78 8.14
N ASP A 293 6.05 -19.66 7.21
CA ASP A 293 4.92 -20.56 7.06
C ASP A 293 4.92 -21.16 5.65
N PHE A 294 5.43 -22.39 5.57
CA PHE A 294 5.48 -23.17 4.33
C PHE A 294 4.44 -24.28 4.44
N TYR A 295 3.48 -24.31 3.53
CA TYR A 295 2.37 -25.24 3.59
C TYR A 295 2.22 -26.07 2.32
N ALA A 296 1.71 -27.28 2.48
CA ALA A 296 1.41 -28.16 1.36
C ALA A 296 0.16 -27.65 0.61
N GLY A 297 0.14 -27.82 -0.70
CA GLY A 297 -0.91 -27.23 -1.55
C GLY A 297 -0.71 -25.73 -1.73
N GLY A 298 -1.81 -25.00 -1.79
CA GLY A 298 -1.84 -23.56 -1.95
C GLY A 298 -1.93 -23.11 -3.39
N VAL A 299 -2.66 -22.01 -3.55
CA VAL A 299 -2.93 -21.35 -4.81
C VAL A 299 -2.50 -19.89 -4.69
N HIS A 300 -2.03 -19.30 -5.76
CA HIS A 300 -1.58 -17.92 -5.80
C HIS A 300 -2.79 -16.95 -5.78
N ASN A 301 -3.49 -16.88 -4.66
CA ASN A 301 -4.75 -16.14 -4.51
C ASN A 301 -4.95 -15.52 -3.12
N TRP A 302 -6.01 -14.72 -3.01
CA TRP A 302 -6.33 -13.99 -1.78
C TRP A 302 -6.79 -14.88 -0.62
N ASP A 303 -7.33 -16.09 -0.85
CA ASP A 303 -7.74 -17.00 0.23
C ASP A 303 -6.56 -17.44 1.07
N ASP A 304 -5.46 -17.80 0.41
CA ASP A 304 -4.20 -18.14 1.06
C ASP A 304 -3.55 -16.91 1.69
N TRP A 305 -3.49 -15.79 0.99
CA TRP A 305 -2.82 -14.57 1.50
C TRP A 305 -3.53 -13.96 2.71
N ARG A 306 -4.86 -14.03 2.80
CA ARG A 306 -5.61 -13.62 4.00
C ARG A 306 -5.22 -14.43 5.23
N ARG A 307 -5.09 -15.74 5.07
CA ARG A 307 -4.63 -16.64 6.12
C ARG A 307 -3.22 -16.25 6.57
N GLU A 308 -2.32 -16.06 5.63
CA GLU A 308 -0.92 -15.76 5.91
C GLU A 308 -0.73 -14.35 6.52
N PHE A 309 -1.53 -13.38 6.11
CA PHE A 309 -1.56 -12.08 6.79
C PHE A 309 -1.94 -12.23 8.27
N THR A 310 -2.96 -13.00 8.58
CA THR A 310 -3.37 -13.27 9.96
C THR A 310 -2.27 -13.96 10.76
N ARG A 311 -1.56 -14.92 10.15
CA ARG A 311 -0.44 -15.64 10.79
C ARG A 311 0.81 -14.78 11.02
N SER A 312 1.05 -13.82 10.15
CA SER A 312 2.16 -12.87 10.29
C SER A 312 1.86 -11.74 11.29
N TRP A 313 0.57 -11.54 11.62
CA TRP A 313 0.15 -10.41 12.45
C TRP A 313 0.89 -10.29 13.78
N PRO A 314 1.14 -11.35 14.57
CA PRO A 314 1.89 -11.22 15.83
C PRO A 314 3.27 -10.61 15.64
N LEU A 315 3.99 -10.95 14.55
CA LEU A 315 5.30 -10.36 14.24
C LEU A 315 5.14 -8.89 13.84
N LEU A 316 4.18 -8.57 12.95
CA LEU A 316 3.92 -7.21 12.50
C LEU A 316 3.47 -6.31 13.66
N ALA A 317 2.54 -6.77 14.50
CA ALA A 317 2.04 -6.04 15.65
C ALA A 317 3.19 -5.73 16.65
N ALA A 318 3.96 -6.74 17.03
CA ALA A 318 5.09 -6.56 17.94
C ALA A 318 6.11 -5.55 17.41
N SER A 319 6.40 -5.59 16.10
CA SER A 319 7.33 -4.66 15.44
C SER A 319 6.85 -3.20 15.43
N LEU A 320 5.53 -3.01 15.53
CA LEU A 320 4.86 -1.69 15.59
C LEU A 320 4.53 -1.26 17.02
N GLY A 321 4.88 -2.07 18.04
CA GLY A 321 4.54 -1.79 19.44
C GLY A 321 3.05 -1.95 19.75
N LEU A 322 2.34 -2.77 18.98
CA LEU A 322 0.91 -3.03 19.13
C LEU A 322 0.68 -4.37 19.86
N PRO A 323 -0.47 -4.53 20.54
CA PRO A 323 -0.91 -5.83 21.02
C PRO A 323 -1.08 -6.82 19.84
N SER A 324 -0.69 -8.08 20.07
CA SER A 324 -0.84 -9.17 19.07
C SER A 324 -2.25 -9.71 19.03
#